data_6b390a4a74ffa1fcb3653b3e997e7ca1
#
_entry.id   6b390a4a74ffa1fcb3653b3e997e7ca1
#
_cell.length_a   1.000
_cell.length_b   1.000
_cell.length_c   1.000
_cell.angle_alpha   90.00
_cell.angle_beta   90.00
_cell.angle_gamma   90.00
#
_symmetry.space_group_name_H-M   'P 1'
#
loop_
_entity.id
_entity.type
_entity.pdbx_description
1 polymer ?
#
loop_
_entity_poly.entity_id
_entity_poly.type
_entity_poly.pdbx_seq_one_letter_code
_entity_poly.pdbx_strand_id
1 'polypeptide(L)'
;ILNALARKSTLGLLPTGSGKSVCYQICAILQPAVSFVVSPIKALMYDQKADLDLAFFSRTNHITSDDDGEDKEKILNDYRAGKYLFIFISPERFQLKQFREHFIAVNKNFNIAYAVIDEIHCLSEWGHSFRTSYLTLADTIDTYCNKFTYIGLTATASTRVKEDIVIELKIEQENIFTPPNYT
;
A
#
# COMPACT_ATOMS: atom_id res chain seq x y z
N ILE A 1 12.41 -4.80 5.07
CA ILE A 1 12.41 -5.77 3.96
C ILE A 1 12.35 -7.20 4.52
N LEU A 2 13.32 -7.65 5.31
CA LEU A 2 13.40 -9.06 5.79
C LEU A 2 12.13 -9.52 6.49
N ASN A 3 11.56 -8.72 7.40
CA ASN A 3 10.30 -9.05 8.08
C ASN A 3 9.14 -9.20 7.11
N ALA A 4 9.00 -8.29 6.14
CA ALA A 4 7.97 -8.37 5.12
C ALA A 4 8.13 -9.64 4.24
N LEU A 5 9.34 -9.97 3.84
CA LEU A 5 9.62 -11.22 3.11
C LEU A 5 9.32 -12.47 3.95
N ALA A 6 9.49 -12.40 5.27
CA ALA A 6 9.08 -13.43 6.21
C ALA A 6 7.56 -13.43 6.50
N ARG A 7 6.77 -12.64 5.76
CA ARG A 7 5.30 -12.51 5.90
C ARG A 7 4.85 -11.98 7.25
N LYS A 8 5.67 -11.13 7.88
CA LYS A 8 5.36 -10.40 9.10
C LYS A 8 4.93 -8.98 8.75
N SER A 9 3.75 -8.55 9.20
CA SER A 9 3.31 -7.16 9.05
C SER A 9 4.31 -6.22 9.70
N THR A 10 4.72 -5.17 9.00
CA THR A 10 5.88 -4.35 9.34
C THR A 10 5.55 -2.86 9.25
N LEU A 11 6.02 -2.08 10.22
CA LEU A 11 6.00 -0.62 10.17
C LEU A 11 7.42 -0.08 9.99
N GLY A 12 7.63 0.74 8.97
CA GLY A 12 8.87 1.46 8.73
C GLY A 12 8.71 2.97 8.97
N LEU A 13 9.38 3.48 9.98
CA LEU A 13 9.50 4.92 10.24
C LEU A 13 10.79 5.41 9.57
N LEU A 14 10.69 5.87 8.35
CA LEU A 14 11.84 6.13 7.48
C LEU A 14 11.81 7.58 6.98
N PRO A 15 12.89 8.37 7.15
CA PRO A 15 12.93 9.75 6.67
C PRO A 15 12.63 9.87 5.18
N THR A 16 12.22 11.07 4.75
CA THR A 16 12.07 11.37 3.32
C THR A 16 13.41 11.17 2.60
N GLY A 17 13.37 10.59 1.40
CA GLY A 17 14.58 10.30 0.62
C GLY A 17 15.37 9.05 1.06
N SER A 18 14.95 8.33 2.12
CA SER A 18 15.65 7.12 2.61
C SER A 18 15.35 5.84 1.82
N GLY A 19 14.62 5.93 0.71
CA GLY A 19 14.28 4.77 -0.10
C GLY A 19 13.05 3.98 0.37
N LYS A 20 12.08 4.63 1.03
CA LYS A 20 10.81 4.00 1.43
C LYS A 20 10.16 3.18 0.30
N SER A 21 10.02 3.79 -0.88
CA SER A 21 9.40 3.14 -2.03
C SER A 21 10.15 1.89 -2.48
N VAL A 22 11.47 1.95 -2.49
CA VAL A 22 12.33 0.81 -2.86
C VAL A 22 12.10 -0.39 -1.92
N CYS A 23 11.82 -0.16 -0.63
CA CYS A 23 11.58 -1.23 0.33
C CYS A 23 10.41 -2.13 -0.08
N TYR A 24 9.25 -1.56 -0.41
CA TYR A 24 8.10 -2.37 -0.81
C TYR A 24 8.19 -2.85 -2.27
N GLN A 25 8.82 -2.07 -3.15
CA GLN A 25 9.06 -2.49 -4.53
C GLN A 25 9.87 -3.77 -4.59
N ILE A 26 10.99 -3.84 -3.84
CA ILE A 26 11.79 -5.06 -3.73
C ILE A 26 10.96 -6.22 -3.17
N CYS A 27 10.18 -5.99 -2.10
CA CYS A 27 9.33 -7.03 -1.54
C CYS A 27 8.34 -7.57 -2.58
N ALA A 28 7.66 -6.68 -3.32
CA ALA A 28 6.68 -7.06 -4.33
C ALA A 28 7.31 -7.81 -5.52
N ILE A 29 8.52 -7.40 -5.95
CA ILE A 29 9.24 -8.07 -7.05
C ILE A 29 9.69 -9.49 -6.65
N LEU A 30 10.12 -9.68 -5.41
CA LEU A 30 10.63 -10.97 -4.93
C LEU A 30 9.52 -11.96 -4.56
N GLN A 31 8.24 -11.55 -4.53
CA GLN A 31 7.13 -12.45 -4.22
C GLN A 31 6.34 -12.81 -5.49
N PRO A 32 6.10 -14.10 -5.76
CA PRO A 32 5.34 -14.56 -6.93
C PRO A 32 3.82 -14.39 -6.72
N ALA A 33 3.38 -13.17 -6.38
CA ALA A 33 1.98 -12.85 -6.07
C ALA A 33 1.71 -11.38 -6.39
N VAL A 34 0.44 -11.00 -6.47
CA VAL A 34 0.06 -9.60 -6.67
C VAL A 34 0.12 -8.81 -5.37
N SER A 35 0.33 -7.51 -5.47
CA SER A 35 0.33 -6.59 -4.33
C SER A 35 -0.41 -5.30 -4.70
N PHE A 36 -0.69 -4.45 -3.73
CA PHE A 36 -1.17 -3.09 -3.99
C PHE A 36 -0.53 -2.09 -3.02
N VAL A 37 -0.45 -0.86 -3.47
CA VAL A 37 0.14 0.26 -2.72
C VAL A 37 -0.92 1.34 -2.59
N VAL A 38 -1.38 1.60 -1.36
CA VAL A 38 -2.26 2.72 -1.08
C VAL A 38 -1.40 3.95 -0.82
N SER A 39 -1.60 5.00 -1.61
CA SER A 39 -0.92 6.28 -1.43
C SER A 39 -1.92 7.43 -1.48
N PRO A 40 -1.80 8.42 -0.57
CA PRO A 40 -2.71 9.56 -0.52
C PRO A 40 -2.39 10.66 -1.55
N ILE A 41 -1.25 10.57 -2.22
CA ILE A 41 -0.74 11.62 -3.10
C ILE A 41 -0.65 11.10 -4.54
N LYS A 42 -1.59 11.51 -5.38
CA LYS A 42 -1.67 11.08 -6.79
C LYS A 42 -0.41 11.41 -7.59
N ALA A 43 0.15 12.61 -7.40
CA ALA A 43 1.39 13.00 -8.09
C ALA A 43 2.52 12.01 -7.81
N LEU A 44 2.69 11.58 -6.54
CA LEU A 44 3.68 10.55 -6.20
C LEU A 44 3.41 9.20 -6.86
N MET A 45 2.15 8.82 -7.04
CA MET A 45 1.84 7.57 -7.75
C MET A 45 2.26 7.65 -9.22
N TYR A 46 2.02 8.80 -9.87
CA TYR A 46 2.42 9.04 -11.26
C TYR A 46 3.93 9.04 -11.41
N ASP A 47 4.65 9.77 -10.53
CA ASP A 47 6.11 9.84 -10.54
C ASP A 47 6.73 8.45 -10.32
N GLN A 48 6.28 7.71 -9.32
CA GLN A 48 6.78 6.36 -9.04
C GLN A 48 6.50 5.38 -10.20
N LYS A 49 5.33 5.50 -10.84
CA LYS A 49 5.03 4.69 -12.03
C LYS A 49 5.96 5.04 -13.19
N ALA A 50 6.19 6.33 -13.43
CA ALA A 50 7.11 6.80 -14.48
C ALA A 50 8.55 6.33 -14.24
N ASP A 51 9.03 6.41 -13.00
CA ASP A 51 10.37 5.92 -12.62
C ASP A 51 10.51 4.41 -12.84
N LEU A 52 9.48 3.64 -12.52
CA LEU A 52 9.47 2.20 -12.75
C LEU A 52 9.46 1.86 -14.25
N ASP A 53 8.74 2.62 -15.07
CA ASP A 53 8.75 2.44 -16.53
C ASP A 53 10.12 2.77 -17.13
N LEU A 54 10.77 3.84 -16.67
CA LEU A 54 12.14 4.19 -17.06
C LEU A 54 13.15 3.10 -16.66
N ALA A 55 12.90 2.42 -15.55
CA ALA A 55 13.69 1.25 -15.12
C ALA A 55 13.29 -0.06 -15.86
N PHE A 56 12.51 0.02 -16.92
CA PHE A 56 11.98 -1.11 -17.68
C PHE A 56 11.11 -2.08 -16.86
N PHE A 57 10.49 -1.59 -15.79
CA PHE A 57 9.59 -2.35 -14.94
C PHE A 57 8.13 -1.98 -15.21
N SER A 58 7.57 -2.50 -16.30
CA SER A 58 6.24 -2.14 -16.81
C SER A 58 5.07 -2.90 -16.15
N ARG A 59 5.33 -3.86 -15.24
CA ARG A 59 4.30 -4.66 -14.58
C ARG A 59 3.66 -3.94 -13.38
N THR A 60 3.47 -2.63 -13.51
CA THR A 60 2.81 -1.78 -12.52
C THR A 60 1.84 -0.83 -13.18
N ASN A 61 0.84 -0.35 -12.45
CA ASN A 61 -0.05 0.71 -12.90
C ASN A 61 -0.61 1.48 -11.69
N HIS A 62 -1.49 2.45 -11.92
CA HIS A 62 -2.19 3.19 -10.88
C HIS A 62 -3.69 3.28 -11.18
N ILE A 63 -4.48 3.51 -10.13
CA ILE A 63 -5.92 3.80 -10.23
C ILE A 63 -6.25 4.95 -9.31
N THR A 64 -6.64 6.07 -9.89
CA THR A 64 -7.01 7.29 -9.18
C THR A 64 -8.43 7.75 -9.53
N SER A 65 -8.88 8.84 -8.94
CA SER A 65 -10.16 9.47 -9.33
C SER A 65 -10.12 10.13 -10.70
N ASP A 66 -8.93 10.44 -11.21
CA ASP A 66 -8.73 11.22 -12.44
C ASP A 66 -8.78 10.34 -13.71
N ASP A 67 -8.60 9.03 -13.55
CA ASP A 67 -8.70 8.09 -14.65
C ASP A 67 -10.15 8.04 -15.15
N ASP A 68 -10.37 7.90 -16.45
CA ASP A 68 -11.71 7.73 -17.03
C ASP A 68 -12.29 6.32 -16.79
N GLY A 69 -13.55 6.12 -17.19
CA GLY A 69 -14.26 4.86 -16.92
C GLY A 69 -13.66 3.67 -17.67
N GLU A 70 -13.27 3.85 -18.93
CA GLU A 70 -12.75 2.77 -19.78
C GLU A 70 -11.34 2.37 -19.38
N ASP A 71 -10.47 3.33 -19.11
CA ASP A 71 -9.10 3.08 -18.66
C ASP A 71 -9.07 2.38 -17.31
N LYS A 72 -9.91 2.79 -16.36
CA LYS A 72 -10.06 2.10 -15.06
C LYS A 72 -10.47 0.65 -15.23
N GLU A 73 -11.50 0.40 -16.02
CA GLU A 73 -12.01 -0.95 -16.23
C GLU A 73 -10.94 -1.85 -16.85
N LYS A 74 -10.19 -1.34 -17.82
CA LYS A 74 -9.05 -2.02 -18.42
C LYS A 74 -7.97 -2.35 -17.39
N ILE A 75 -7.54 -1.38 -16.60
CA ILE A 75 -6.51 -1.57 -15.57
C ILE A 75 -6.96 -2.61 -14.54
N LEU A 76 -8.21 -2.54 -14.08
CA LEU A 76 -8.76 -3.50 -13.13
C LEU A 76 -8.83 -4.91 -13.70
N ASN A 77 -9.24 -5.05 -14.96
CA ASN A 77 -9.28 -6.34 -15.66
C ASN A 77 -7.86 -6.91 -15.85
N ASP A 78 -6.90 -6.10 -16.20
CA ASP A 78 -5.49 -6.48 -16.31
C ASP A 78 -4.91 -6.90 -14.96
N TYR A 79 -5.27 -6.21 -13.87
CA TYR A 79 -4.89 -6.59 -12.52
C TYR A 79 -5.52 -7.93 -12.11
N ARG A 80 -6.81 -8.13 -12.40
CA ARG A 80 -7.52 -9.41 -12.18
C ARG A 80 -6.92 -10.58 -12.98
N ALA A 81 -6.29 -10.28 -14.13
CA ALA A 81 -5.59 -11.26 -14.95
C ALA A 81 -4.12 -11.49 -14.51
N GLY A 82 -3.65 -10.84 -13.43
CA GLY A 82 -2.29 -10.98 -12.92
C GLY A 82 -1.21 -10.35 -13.80
N LYS A 83 -1.57 -9.43 -14.68
CA LYS A 83 -0.60 -8.73 -15.54
C LYS A 83 0.31 -7.78 -14.76
N TYR A 84 -0.19 -7.23 -13.65
CA TYR A 84 0.59 -6.34 -12.77
C TYR A 84 1.07 -7.09 -11.54
N LEU A 85 2.29 -6.81 -11.09
CA LEU A 85 2.82 -7.26 -9.81
C LEU A 85 2.25 -6.43 -8.66
N PHE A 86 2.10 -5.12 -8.89
CA PHE A 86 1.37 -4.24 -7.98
C PHE A 86 0.77 -3.06 -8.71
N ILE A 87 -0.25 -2.48 -8.10
CA ILE A 87 -0.88 -1.23 -8.55
C ILE A 87 -0.91 -0.21 -7.42
N PHE A 88 -0.77 1.05 -7.79
CA PHE A 88 -1.00 2.18 -6.88
C PHE A 88 -2.48 2.53 -6.86
N ILE A 89 -3.02 2.78 -5.67
CA ILE A 89 -4.45 3.01 -5.47
C ILE A 89 -4.63 4.18 -4.52
N SER A 90 -5.47 5.14 -4.89
CA SER A 90 -5.87 6.18 -3.94
C SER A 90 -6.83 5.61 -2.87
N PRO A 91 -6.72 6.00 -1.60
CA PRO A 91 -7.49 5.39 -0.49
C PRO A 91 -9.00 5.51 -0.66
N GLU A 92 -9.49 6.57 -1.31
CA GLU A 92 -10.90 6.81 -1.58
C GLU A 92 -11.54 5.71 -2.44
N ARG A 93 -10.74 4.98 -3.22
CA ARG A 93 -11.22 3.88 -4.05
C ARG A 93 -11.81 2.74 -3.24
N PHE A 94 -11.23 2.46 -2.07
CA PHE A 94 -11.71 1.42 -1.18
C PHE A 94 -13.11 1.70 -0.61
N GLN A 95 -13.59 2.94 -0.64
CA GLN A 95 -14.95 3.30 -0.25
C GLN A 95 -16.01 2.92 -1.30
N LEU A 96 -15.59 2.69 -2.55
CA LEU A 96 -16.51 2.36 -3.65
C LEU A 96 -16.80 0.85 -3.67
N LYS A 97 -18.09 0.49 -3.59
CA LYS A 97 -18.54 -0.91 -3.64
C LYS A 97 -18.01 -1.64 -4.88
N GLN A 98 -18.17 -1.06 -6.05
CA GLN A 98 -17.72 -1.64 -7.32
C GLN A 98 -16.22 -1.93 -7.30
N PHE A 99 -15.41 -1.05 -6.74
CA PHE A 99 -13.97 -1.25 -6.62
C PHE A 99 -13.63 -2.44 -5.69
N ARG A 100 -14.31 -2.56 -4.54
CA ARG A 100 -14.12 -3.69 -3.62
C ARG A 100 -14.46 -5.04 -4.28
N GLU A 101 -15.46 -5.10 -5.15
CA GLU A 101 -15.82 -6.30 -5.92
C GLU A 101 -14.68 -6.78 -6.82
N HIS A 102 -13.90 -5.86 -7.40
CA HIS A 102 -12.69 -6.22 -8.15
C HIS A 102 -11.63 -6.87 -7.26
N PHE A 103 -11.43 -6.36 -6.04
CA PHE A 103 -10.49 -6.94 -5.07
C PHE A 103 -10.89 -8.37 -4.67
N ILE A 104 -12.17 -8.63 -4.45
CA ILE A 104 -12.67 -9.99 -4.21
C ILE A 104 -12.30 -10.91 -5.38
N ALA A 105 -12.46 -10.44 -6.61
CA ALA A 105 -12.15 -11.24 -7.79
C ALA A 105 -10.63 -11.49 -7.93
N VAL A 106 -9.78 -10.49 -7.66
CA VAL A 106 -8.32 -10.68 -7.62
C VAL A 106 -7.95 -11.73 -6.58
N ASN A 107 -8.50 -11.61 -5.38
CA ASN A 107 -8.18 -12.50 -4.27
C ASN A 107 -8.67 -13.95 -4.46
N LYS A 108 -9.66 -14.16 -5.33
CA LYS A 108 -10.08 -15.51 -5.74
C LYS A 108 -9.11 -16.17 -6.72
N ASN A 109 -8.47 -15.37 -7.56
CA ASN A 109 -7.61 -15.86 -8.64
C ASN A 109 -6.13 -15.91 -8.23
N PHE A 110 -5.70 -15.02 -7.36
CA PHE A 110 -4.30 -14.86 -6.95
C PHE A 110 -4.19 -14.64 -5.44
N ASN A 111 -3.06 -15.03 -4.87
CA ASN A 111 -2.70 -14.58 -3.53
C ASN A 111 -2.26 -13.12 -3.57
N ILE A 112 -2.76 -12.32 -2.64
CA ILE A 112 -2.22 -10.98 -2.39
C ILE A 112 -1.02 -11.13 -1.46
N ALA A 113 0.16 -10.66 -1.90
CA ALA A 113 1.34 -10.72 -1.07
C ALA A 113 1.35 -9.60 -0.03
N TYR A 114 1.20 -8.37 -0.50
CA TYR A 114 1.33 -7.19 0.35
C TYR A 114 0.20 -6.20 0.13
N ALA A 115 -0.31 -5.68 1.25
CA ALA A 115 -1.06 -4.44 1.35
C ALA A 115 -0.10 -3.35 1.86
N VAL A 116 0.47 -2.58 0.95
CA VAL A 116 1.37 -1.49 1.29
C VAL A 116 0.55 -0.23 1.54
N ILE A 117 0.80 0.44 2.67
CA ILE A 117 0.16 1.72 2.99
C ILE A 117 1.28 2.76 3.14
N ASP A 118 1.41 3.57 2.11
CA ASP A 118 2.34 4.70 2.10
C ASP A 118 1.72 5.89 2.84
N GLU A 119 2.56 6.69 3.47
CA GLU A 119 2.15 7.79 4.35
C GLU A 119 1.10 7.36 5.40
N ILE A 120 1.34 6.20 6.03
CA ILE A 120 0.40 5.57 6.97
C ILE A 120 0.01 6.46 8.15
N HIS A 121 0.79 7.51 8.46
CA HIS A 121 0.42 8.49 9.50
C HIS A 121 -0.93 9.16 9.23
N CYS A 122 -1.41 9.15 7.97
CA CYS A 122 -2.75 9.63 7.61
C CYS A 122 -3.90 8.81 8.23
N LEU A 123 -3.62 7.63 8.76
CA LEU A 123 -4.61 6.77 9.42
C LEU A 123 -5.01 7.29 10.81
N SER A 124 -4.09 7.91 11.53
CA SER A 124 -4.38 8.40 12.89
C SER A 124 -5.03 9.77 12.89
N GLU A 125 -6.12 9.93 13.63
CA GLU A 125 -6.79 11.22 13.85
C GLU A 125 -5.90 12.26 14.54
N TRP A 126 -4.84 11.81 15.20
CA TRP A 126 -3.84 12.65 15.87
C TRP A 126 -2.70 13.06 14.95
N GLY A 127 -2.72 12.60 13.70
CA GLY A 127 -1.76 12.99 12.67
C GLY A 127 -2.10 14.34 12.05
N HIS A 128 -1.09 15.18 11.77
CA HIS A 128 -1.27 16.47 11.09
C HIS A 128 -1.89 16.37 9.69
N SER A 129 -1.84 15.20 9.09
CA SER A 129 -2.32 14.93 7.73
C SER A 129 -3.43 13.89 7.71
N PHE A 130 -4.22 13.80 8.80
CA PHE A 130 -5.34 12.87 8.89
C PHE A 130 -6.27 12.95 7.67
N ARG A 131 -6.69 11.78 7.18
CA ARG A 131 -7.64 11.65 6.07
C ARG A 131 -8.73 10.67 6.40
N THR A 132 -9.97 11.10 6.28
CA THR A 132 -11.16 10.29 6.56
C THR A 132 -11.22 9.00 5.73
N SER A 133 -10.62 9.01 4.53
CA SER A 133 -10.53 7.81 3.68
C SER A 133 -9.65 6.68 4.25
N TYR A 134 -8.82 6.98 5.26
CA TYR A 134 -8.00 6.00 5.95
C TYR A 134 -8.70 5.35 7.15
N LEU A 135 -9.74 5.99 7.73
CA LEU A 135 -10.44 5.48 8.92
C LEU A 135 -10.96 4.05 8.79
N THR A 136 -11.46 3.71 7.61
CA THR A 136 -12.04 2.38 7.35
C THR A 136 -11.18 1.55 6.42
N LEU A 137 -9.95 2.01 6.13
CA LEU A 137 -9.11 1.39 5.12
C LEU A 137 -8.65 0.00 5.56
N ALA A 138 -8.13 -0.13 6.78
CA ALA A 138 -7.62 -1.40 7.30
C ALA A 138 -8.77 -2.42 7.43
N ASP A 139 -9.90 -2.05 8.01
CA ASP A 139 -11.09 -2.91 8.09
C ASP A 139 -11.58 -3.35 6.72
N THR A 140 -11.54 -2.44 5.74
CA THR A 140 -11.93 -2.77 4.36
C THR A 140 -10.95 -3.76 3.75
N ILE A 141 -9.65 -3.55 3.90
CA ILE A 141 -8.62 -4.47 3.41
C ILE A 141 -8.76 -5.83 4.09
N ASP A 142 -8.88 -5.88 5.42
CA ASP A 142 -9.06 -7.11 6.19
C ASP A 142 -10.33 -7.89 5.78
N THR A 143 -11.40 -7.17 5.41
CA THR A 143 -12.67 -7.77 4.98
C THR A 143 -12.57 -8.38 3.58
N TYR A 144 -11.89 -7.72 2.65
CA TYR A 144 -11.93 -8.09 1.23
C TYR A 144 -10.66 -8.79 0.73
N CYS A 145 -9.58 -8.81 1.53
CA CYS A 145 -8.32 -9.46 1.19
C CYS A 145 -7.99 -10.57 2.22
N ASN A 146 -7.46 -11.69 1.74
CA ASN A 146 -7.08 -12.82 2.59
C ASN A 146 -5.57 -13.09 2.49
N LYS A 147 -4.96 -13.49 3.61
CA LYS A 147 -3.57 -14.00 3.67
C LYS A 147 -2.51 -13.06 3.11
N PHE A 148 -2.64 -11.78 3.30
CA PHE A 148 -1.68 -10.76 2.92
C PHE A 148 -0.81 -10.32 4.12
N THR A 149 0.17 -9.47 3.86
CA THR A 149 1.05 -8.88 4.86
C THR A 149 1.01 -7.36 4.71
N TYR A 150 0.81 -6.63 5.81
CA TYR A 150 0.91 -5.17 5.78
C TYR A 150 2.35 -4.70 5.71
N ILE A 151 2.60 -3.66 4.92
CA ILE A 151 3.82 -2.85 4.96
C ILE A 151 3.37 -1.39 5.12
N GLY A 152 3.42 -0.88 6.34
CA GLY A 152 3.16 0.53 6.63
C GLY A 152 4.43 1.35 6.56
N LEU A 153 4.41 2.47 5.85
CA LEU A 153 5.57 3.36 5.72
C LEU A 153 5.17 4.82 5.98
N THR A 154 6.00 5.52 6.72
CA THR A 154 5.87 6.97 6.91
C THR A 154 7.21 7.61 7.24
N ALA A 155 7.34 8.90 6.91
CA ALA A 155 8.49 9.70 7.32
C ALA A 155 8.30 10.31 8.71
N THR A 156 7.07 10.48 9.17
CA THR A 156 6.74 11.21 10.40
C THR A 156 5.64 10.49 11.17
N ALA A 157 5.89 10.19 12.43
CA ALA A 157 4.85 9.70 13.32
C ALA A 157 5.23 10.07 14.76
N SER A 158 4.33 10.76 15.46
CA SER A 158 4.44 10.92 16.92
C SER A 158 4.24 9.56 17.60
N THR A 159 4.60 9.46 18.87
CA THR A 159 4.40 8.22 19.65
C THR A 159 2.96 7.74 19.57
N ARG A 160 1.99 8.65 19.70
CA ARG A 160 0.56 8.33 19.66
C ARG A 160 0.11 7.83 18.28
N VAL A 161 0.55 8.50 17.21
CA VAL A 161 0.29 8.06 15.82
C VAL A 161 0.85 6.66 15.56
N LYS A 162 2.05 6.39 16.06
CA LYS A 162 2.68 5.07 15.98
C LYS A 162 1.85 4.00 16.71
N GLU A 163 1.37 4.30 17.92
CA GLU A 163 0.53 3.39 18.71
C GLU A 163 -0.77 3.06 17.97
N ASP A 164 -1.46 4.07 17.41
CA ASP A 164 -2.67 3.88 16.62
C ASP A 164 -2.41 2.94 15.42
N ILE A 165 -1.35 3.19 14.66
CA ILE A 165 -0.98 2.36 13.50
C ILE A 165 -0.72 0.90 13.93
N VAL A 166 0.02 0.71 15.01
CA VAL A 166 0.38 -0.62 15.53
C VAL A 166 -0.86 -1.41 15.91
N ILE A 167 -1.81 -0.77 16.58
CA ILE A 167 -3.08 -1.39 16.98
C ILE A 167 -3.92 -1.73 15.75
N GLU A 168 -4.11 -0.78 14.85
CA GLU A 168 -4.96 -0.90 13.67
C GLU A 168 -4.47 -2.00 12.71
N LEU A 169 -3.18 -2.04 12.43
CA LEU A 169 -2.60 -3.05 11.53
C LEU A 169 -2.12 -4.31 12.26
N LYS A 170 -2.34 -4.43 13.57
CA LYS A 170 -1.95 -5.59 14.40
C LYS A 170 -0.46 -5.93 14.23
N ILE A 171 0.41 -4.91 14.24
CA ILE A 171 1.85 -5.07 14.03
C ILE A 171 2.55 -5.37 15.36
N GLU A 172 3.35 -6.42 15.42
CA GLU A 172 4.15 -6.76 16.58
C GLU A 172 5.30 -5.75 16.77
N GLN A 173 5.65 -5.43 18.01
CA GLN A 173 6.69 -4.43 18.34
C GLN A 173 8.05 -4.72 17.71
N GLU A 174 8.42 -5.99 17.61
CA GLU A 174 9.66 -6.44 16.96
C GLU A 174 9.69 -6.18 15.45
N ASN A 175 8.54 -5.92 14.84
CA ASN A 175 8.39 -5.66 13.39
C ASN A 175 8.32 -4.17 13.07
N ILE A 176 8.63 -3.31 14.04
CA ILE A 176 8.71 -1.86 13.86
C ILE A 176 10.17 -1.48 13.64
N PHE A 177 10.44 -0.88 12.50
CA PHE A 177 11.78 -0.37 12.18
C PHE A 177 11.83 1.15 12.31
N THR A 178 12.73 1.62 13.14
CA THR A 178 13.06 3.05 13.32
C THR A 178 14.56 3.20 13.21
N PRO A 179 15.11 3.99 12.27
CA PRO A 179 16.55 4.21 12.19
C PRO A 179 17.07 4.91 13.46
N PRO A 180 18.36 4.69 13.82
CA PRO A 180 18.93 5.29 15.04
C PRO A 180 18.86 6.82 15.11
N ASN A 181 18.82 7.49 13.95
CA ASN A 181 18.79 8.96 13.84
C ASN A 181 17.40 9.50 13.48
N TYR A 182 16.36 8.74 13.75
CA TYR A 182 14.98 9.18 13.55
C TYR A 182 14.57 10.07 14.74
N THR A 183 14.45 11.38 14.51
CA THR A 183 14.01 12.39 15.50
C THR A 183 12.76 13.10 15.01
#